data_50420c428769f544a20493def3ec1449
#
_entry.id   50420c428769f544a20493def3ec1449
#
_cell.length_a   1.000
_cell.length_b   1.000
_cell.length_c   1.000
_cell.angle_alpha   90.00
_cell.angle_beta   90.00
_cell.angle_gamma   90.00
#
_symmetry.space_group_name_H-M   'P 1'
#
loop_
_entity.id
_entity.type
_entity.pdbx_description
1 polymer ?
#
loop_
_entity_poly.entity_id
_entity_poly.type
_entity_poly.pdbx_seq_one_letter_code
_entity_poly.pdbx_strand_id
1 'polypeptide(L)'
;MKKLFISADIEGTAGIVNWNETERSVPHDYDYFANQMTREVAAACEGAFAAGCEDLLIKDAHDSARNINPAKLPEYTRVYRGWARHPYSMMFGLDETFDGVVFTGYHSAAQMPGNPLSHTMNTQNNFVKVNGMLAPELMLNSLIASSLGVPVYLSLIHISEPTRLLSI
;
A
#
# COMPACT_ATOMS: atom_id res chain seq x y z
N MET A 1 -18.50 -13.23 8.37
CA MET A 1 -17.10 -13.42 7.86
C MET A 1 -16.54 -12.03 7.62
N LYS A 2 -15.47 -11.65 8.33
CA LYS A 2 -14.85 -10.34 8.13
C LYS A 2 -13.92 -10.39 6.94
N LYS A 3 -14.01 -9.39 6.06
CA LYS A 3 -13.30 -9.31 4.80
C LYS A 3 -12.41 -8.06 4.79
N LEU A 4 -11.10 -8.23 4.60
CA LEU A 4 -10.14 -7.14 4.64
C LEU A 4 -9.38 -7.01 3.32
N PHE A 5 -9.21 -5.78 2.86
CA PHE A 5 -8.38 -5.44 1.71
C PHE A 5 -7.05 -4.86 2.18
N ILE A 6 -5.94 -5.33 1.60
CA ILE A 6 -4.60 -4.82 1.88
C ILE A 6 -4.02 -4.27 0.58
N SER A 7 -3.75 -2.97 0.53
CA SER A 7 -2.96 -2.37 -0.55
C SER A 7 -1.52 -2.24 -0.09
N ALA A 8 -0.61 -2.89 -0.80
CA ALA A 8 0.80 -3.00 -0.42
C ALA A 8 1.68 -2.28 -1.44
N ASP A 9 2.41 -1.29 -0.95
CA ASP A 9 3.45 -0.55 -1.66
C ASP A 9 4.83 -0.92 -1.11
N ILE A 10 5.92 -0.39 -1.66
CA ILE A 10 7.26 -0.80 -1.27
C ILE A 10 8.09 0.32 -0.62
N GLU A 11 7.97 1.57 -1.03
CA GLU A 11 8.87 2.67 -0.64
C GLU A 11 8.83 2.99 0.86
N GLY A 12 7.72 2.68 1.52
CA GLY A 12 7.57 2.81 2.97
C GLY A 12 7.91 1.54 3.75
N THR A 13 8.39 0.48 3.10
CA THR A 13 8.87 -0.74 3.76
C THR A 13 10.09 -0.43 4.63
N ALA A 14 10.16 -1.06 5.80
CA ALA A 14 11.20 -0.80 6.79
C ALA A 14 12.62 -1.00 6.22
N GLY A 15 13.42 0.05 6.33
CA GLY A 15 14.82 0.08 5.93
C GLY A 15 15.08 0.64 4.53
N ILE A 16 14.07 0.87 3.70
CA ILE A 16 14.24 1.46 2.36
C ILE A 16 14.62 2.93 2.47
N VAL A 17 15.68 3.31 1.74
CA VAL A 17 16.21 4.68 1.69
C VAL A 17 16.66 5.10 0.29
N ASN A 18 16.64 4.20 -0.71
CA ASN A 18 17.15 4.44 -2.05
C ASN A 18 16.25 3.81 -3.12
N TRP A 19 16.11 4.46 -4.28
CA TRP A 19 15.31 3.98 -5.40
C TRP A 19 15.75 2.60 -5.93
N ASN A 20 17.04 2.29 -5.93
CA ASN A 20 17.54 0.99 -6.37
C ASN A 20 16.93 -0.19 -5.57
N GLU A 21 16.53 0.09 -4.32
CA GLU A 21 15.93 -0.89 -3.41
C GLU A 21 14.48 -1.20 -3.76
N THR A 22 13.84 -0.38 -4.62
CA THR A 22 12.45 -0.55 -5.06
C THR A 22 12.33 -0.99 -6.52
N GLU A 23 13.43 -0.94 -7.29
CA GLU A 23 13.43 -1.12 -8.73
C GLU A 23 13.85 -2.55 -9.15
N ARG A 24 12.96 -3.31 -9.76
CA ARG A 24 13.28 -4.66 -10.29
C ARG A 24 14.40 -4.69 -11.31
N SER A 25 14.72 -3.59 -11.95
CA SER A 25 15.85 -3.43 -12.87
C SER A 25 17.21 -3.49 -12.17
N VAL A 26 17.23 -3.35 -10.84
CA VAL A 26 18.44 -3.43 -9.98
C VAL A 26 18.29 -4.61 -8.99
N PRO A 27 18.29 -5.85 -9.44
CA PRO A 27 17.88 -7.00 -8.64
C PRO A 27 18.70 -7.22 -7.38
N HIS A 28 19.98 -6.84 -7.38
CA HIS A 28 20.88 -7.03 -6.23
C HIS A 28 20.37 -6.31 -4.96
N ASP A 29 19.89 -5.05 -5.11
CA ASP A 29 19.39 -4.28 -3.99
C ASP A 29 17.89 -4.55 -3.76
N TYR A 30 17.13 -4.67 -4.85
CA TYR A 30 15.68 -4.89 -4.83
C TYR A 30 15.24 -6.20 -4.16
N ASP A 31 15.93 -7.33 -4.42
CA ASP A 31 15.45 -8.65 -3.98
C ASP A 31 15.32 -8.76 -2.46
N TYR A 32 16.21 -8.12 -1.71
CA TYR A 32 16.13 -8.06 -0.26
C TYR A 32 14.86 -7.33 0.20
N PHE A 33 14.58 -6.17 -0.38
CA PHE A 33 13.46 -5.32 0.06
C PHE A 33 12.10 -5.81 -0.46
N ALA A 34 12.04 -6.43 -1.64
CA ALA A 34 10.84 -7.16 -2.08
C ALA A 34 10.49 -8.32 -1.13
N ASN A 35 11.51 -9.00 -0.58
CA ASN A 35 11.32 -9.99 0.48
C ASN A 35 10.88 -9.35 1.79
N GLN A 36 11.40 -8.18 2.15
CA GLN A 36 10.98 -7.44 3.36
C GLN A 36 9.53 -6.99 3.23
N MET A 37 9.14 -6.38 2.10
CA MET A 37 7.75 -6.05 1.78
C MET A 37 6.84 -7.27 1.93
N THR A 38 7.24 -8.43 1.37
CA THR A 38 6.46 -9.66 1.48
C THR A 38 6.27 -10.09 2.94
N ARG A 39 7.31 -9.97 3.80
CA ARG A 39 7.22 -10.30 5.24
C ARG A 39 6.28 -9.37 6.00
N GLU A 40 6.31 -8.07 5.68
CA GLU A 40 5.42 -7.09 6.32
C GLU A 40 3.96 -7.34 5.94
N VAL A 41 3.70 -7.67 4.68
CA VAL A 41 2.37 -8.05 4.21
C VAL A 41 1.90 -9.35 4.88
N ALA A 42 2.77 -10.36 5.00
CA ALA A 42 2.45 -11.61 5.68
C ALA A 42 2.09 -11.36 7.16
N ALA A 43 2.88 -10.54 7.86
CA ALA A 43 2.60 -10.17 9.26
C ALA A 43 1.26 -9.41 9.41
N ALA A 44 0.95 -8.52 8.47
CA ALA A 44 -0.35 -7.84 8.44
C ALA A 44 -1.50 -8.83 8.24
N CYS A 45 -1.33 -9.84 7.36
CA CYS A 45 -2.31 -10.91 7.17
C CYS A 45 -2.50 -11.76 8.43
N GLU A 46 -1.40 -12.15 9.09
CA GLU A 46 -1.45 -12.94 10.34
C GLU A 46 -2.17 -12.17 11.45
N GLY A 47 -1.86 -10.86 11.60
CA GLY A 47 -2.53 -9.99 12.55
C GLY A 47 -4.02 -9.83 12.27
N ALA A 48 -4.40 -9.65 11.01
CA ALA A 48 -5.79 -9.56 10.59
C ALA A 48 -6.55 -10.88 10.85
N PHE A 49 -5.93 -12.01 10.55
CA PHE A 49 -6.51 -13.33 10.81
C PHE A 49 -6.71 -13.57 12.31
N ALA A 50 -5.72 -13.23 13.13
CA ALA A 50 -5.82 -13.31 14.59
C ALA A 50 -6.93 -12.39 15.15
N ALA A 51 -7.26 -11.30 14.45
CA ALA A 51 -8.37 -10.40 14.78
C ALA A 51 -9.74 -10.88 14.24
N GLY A 52 -9.79 -12.07 13.62
CA GLY A 52 -11.00 -12.70 13.12
C GLY A 52 -11.40 -12.32 11.68
N CYS A 53 -10.45 -11.84 10.88
CA CYS A 53 -10.65 -11.69 9.44
C CYS A 53 -10.42 -13.05 8.75
N GLU A 54 -11.38 -13.49 7.95
CA GLU A 54 -11.34 -14.81 7.32
C GLU A 54 -11.14 -14.72 5.79
N ASP A 55 -11.37 -13.56 5.19
CA ASP A 55 -11.17 -13.29 3.76
C ASP A 55 -10.23 -12.10 3.60
N LEU A 56 -9.01 -12.37 3.13
CA LEU A 56 -7.95 -11.38 2.96
C LEU A 56 -7.59 -11.27 1.49
N LEU A 57 -7.78 -10.08 0.91
CA LEU A 57 -7.38 -9.78 -0.45
C LEU A 57 -6.24 -8.74 -0.43
N ILE A 58 -5.11 -9.11 -1.01
CA ILE A 58 -3.93 -8.27 -1.12
C ILE A 58 -3.84 -7.73 -2.55
N LYS A 59 -3.62 -6.44 -2.71
CA LYS A 59 -3.20 -5.82 -3.97
C LYS A 59 -1.72 -5.46 -3.87
N ASP A 60 -0.90 -6.09 -4.70
CA ASP A 60 0.47 -5.67 -4.95
C ASP A 60 0.41 -4.38 -5.78
N ALA A 61 0.79 -3.26 -5.18
CA ALA A 61 0.47 -1.93 -5.69
C ALA A 61 1.69 -1.10 -6.16
N HIS A 62 2.92 -1.64 -6.03
CA HIS A 62 4.13 -0.94 -6.46
C HIS A 62 4.54 -1.26 -7.88
N ASP A 63 4.92 -0.25 -8.68
CA ASP A 63 5.49 -0.32 -10.03
C ASP A 63 4.88 -1.43 -10.92
N SER A 64 5.57 -2.55 -11.06
CA SER A 64 5.11 -3.68 -11.88
C SER A 64 3.92 -4.45 -11.29
N ALA A 65 3.56 -4.19 -10.02
CA ALA A 65 2.61 -4.97 -9.23
C ALA A 65 2.97 -6.48 -9.20
N ARG A 66 4.28 -6.80 -9.13
CA ARG A 66 4.83 -8.17 -9.11
C ARG A 66 5.95 -8.31 -8.08
N ASN A 67 5.84 -7.61 -6.95
CA ASN A 67 6.88 -7.49 -5.95
C ASN A 67 6.73 -8.56 -4.85
N ILE A 68 5.51 -8.80 -4.43
CA ILE A 68 5.18 -9.79 -3.40
C ILE A 68 5.41 -11.21 -3.93
N ASN A 69 6.07 -12.04 -3.11
CA ASN A 69 6.19 -13.47 -3.35
C ASN A 69 4.98 -14.22 -2.75
N PRO A 70 4.02 -14.71 -3.57
CA PRO A 70 2.82 -15.37 -3.05
C PRO A 70 3.12 -16.65 -2.27
N ALA A 71 4.23 -17.35 -2.56
CA ALA A 71 4.60 -18.57 -1.85
C ALA A 71 5.01 -18.35 -0.39
N LYS A 72 5.20 -17.09 0.02
CA LYS A 72 5.54 -16.70 1.40
C LYS A 72 4.38 -16.08 2.16
N LEU A 73 3.21 -16.00 1.54
CA LEU A 73 1.99 -15.53 2.18
C LEU A 73 1.21 -16.70 2.80
N PRO A 74 0.40 -16.45 3.84
CA PRO A 74 -0.52 -17.45 4.38
C PRO A 74 -1.48 -18.00 3.32
N GLU A 75 -1.74 -19.32 3.33
CA GLU A 75 -2.57 -20.00 2.33
C GLU A 75 -4.02 -19.50 2.26
N TYR A 76 -4.52 -18.88 3.32
CA TYR A 76 -5.87 -18.30 3.38
C TYR A 76 -5.97 -16.92 2.73
N THR A 77 -4.90 -16.42 2.07
CA THR A 77 -4.90 -15.11 1.41
C THR A 77 -5.06 -15.21 -0.10
N ARG A 78 -5.60 -14.16 -0.69
CA ARG A 78 -5.69 -13.97 -2.13
C ARG A 78 -4.86 -12.76 -2.55
N VAL A 79 -4.20 -12.81 -3.70
CA VAL A 79 -3.34 -11.73 -4.18
C VAL A 79 -3.72 -11.30 -5.59
N TYR A 80 -3.98 -10.02 -5.77
CA TYR A 80 -3.99 -9.39 -7.09
C TYR A 80 -2.59 -8.90 -7.44
N ARG A 81 -2.03 -9.46 -8.52
CA ARG A 81 -0.75 -9.05 -9.12
C ARG A 81 -0.97 -8.49 -10.51
N GLY A 82 -0.13 -7.52 -10.92
CA GLY A 82 -0.26 -6.82 -12.19
C GLY A 82 -1.35 -5.75 -12.16
N TRP A 83 -1.53 -5.07 -13.29
CA TRP A 83 -2.45 -3.94 -13.45
C TRP A 83 -3.62 -4.30 -14.35
N ALA A 84 -4.84 -4.07 -13.85
CA ALA A 84 -6.07 -4.26 -14.60
C ALA A 84 -6.45 -3.05 -15.48
N ARG A 85 -5.69 -1.95 -15.43
CA ARG A 85 -6.03 -0.66 -16.07
C ARG A 85 -7.39 -0.12 -15.66
N HIS A 86 -7.79 -0.38 -14.43
CA HIS A 86 -9.02 0.09 -13.80
C HIS A 86 -8.78 1.43 -13.10
N PRO A 87 -9.76 2.37 -13.05
CA PRO A 87 -9.62 3.65 -12.37
C PRO A 87 -9.20 3.56 -10.89
N TYR A 88 -9.54 2.47 -10.21
CA TYR A 88 -9.13 2.25 -8.81
C TYR A 88 -7.64 1.93 -8.65
N SER A 89 -6.89 1.69 -9.73
CA SER A 89 -5.44 1.54 -9.72
C SER A 89 -4.94 0.63 -8.59
N MET A 90 -4.25 1.19 -7.59
CA MET A 90 -3.70 0.51 -6.41
C MET A 90 -4.79 -0.10 -5.49
N MET A 91 -6.05 0.25 -5.69
CA MET A 91 -7.22 -0.25 -4.95
C MET A 91 -8.06 -1.22 -5.79
N PHE A 92 -7.54 -1.70 -6.93
CA PHE A 92 -8.28 -2.64 -7.77
C PHE A 92 -8.61 -3.94 -7.03
N GLY A 93 -9.88 -4.27 -7.00
CA GLY A 93 -10.43 -5.43 -6.28
C GLY A 93 -11.15 -5.07 -4.99
N LEU A 94 -11.06 -3.82 -4.54
CA LEU A 94 -11.87 -3.31 -3.43
C LEU A 94 -13.30 -3.06 -3.92
N ASP A 95 -14.27 -3.45 -3.12
CA ASP A 95 -15.69 -3.15 -3.29
C ASP A 95 -16.37 -2.91 -1.92
N GLU A 96 -17.65 -2.57 -1.93
CA GLU A 96 -18.44 -2.28 -0.73
C GLU A 96 -18.67 -3.48 0.20
N THR A 97 -18.25 -4.67 -0.19
CA THR A 97 -18.39 -5.89 0.64
C THR A 97 -17.24 -6.09 1.62
N PHE A 98 -16.20 -5.25 1.54
CA PHE A 98 -15.10 -5.29 2.49
C PHE A 98 -15.43 -4.54 3.78
N ASP A 99 -15.01 -5.10 4.91
CA ASP A 99 -15.18 -4.49 6.23
C ASP A 99 -14.12 -3.43 6.53
N GLY A 100 -12.99 -3.45 5.80
CA GLY A 100 -11.93 -2.47 6.01
C GLY A 100 -10.75 -2.57 5.06
N VAL A 101 -9.91 -1.55 5.11
CA VAL A 101 -8.66 -1.44 4.33
C VAL A 101 -7.47 -1.29 5.26
N VAL A 102 -6.37 -1.94 4.88
CA VAL A 102 -5.03 -1.76 5.45
C VAL A 102 -4.07 -1.32 4.34
N PHE A 103 -3.20 -0.38 4.65
CA PHE A 103 -2.11 0.05 3.80
C PHE A 103 -0.76 -0.35 4.40
N THR A 104 0.12 -0.95 3.61
CA THR A 104 1.49 -1.30 4.00
C THR A 104 2.49 -0.70 3.03
N GLY A 105 3.65 -0.26 3.52
CA GLY A 105 4.73 0.24 2.69
C GLY A 105 4.45 1.56 1.96
N TYR A 106 3.47 2.33 2.38
CA TYR A 106 3.16 3.64 1.80
C TYR A 106 4.15 4.71 2.30
N HIS A 107 4.23 5.82 1.58
CA HIS A 107 5.24 6.85 1.76
C HIS A 107 4.66 8.28 1.66
N SER A 108 5.50 9.30 1.86
CA SER A 108 5.14 10.71 1.77
C SER A 108 4.84 11.13 0.32
N ALA A 109 3.96 12.12 0.15
CA ALA A 109 3.66 12.71 -1.16
C ALA A 109 4.86 13.45 -1.76
N ALA A 110 4.83 13.66 -3.07
CA ALA A 110 5.75 14.56 -3.74
C ALA A 110 5.81 15.93 -3.04
N GLN A 111 7.02 16.43 -2.79
CA GLN A 111 7.31 17.66 -2.04
C GLN A 111 6.96 17.65 -0.54
N MET A 112 6.57 16.51 0.02
CA MET A 112 6.46 16.38 1.47
C MET A 112 7.76 15.81 2.06
N PRO A 113 8.22 16.32 3.22
CA PRO A 113 9.33 15.72 3.95
C PRO A 113 8.92 14.37 4.56
N GLY A 114 9.89 13.59 5.00
CA GLY A 114 9.67 12.42 5.85
C GLY A 114 10.03 11.09 5.25
N ASN A 115 10.01 10.94 3.91
CA ASN A 115 10.50 9.75 3.24
C ASN A 115 11.50 10.13 2.15
N PRO A 116 12.65 9.44 2.04
CA PRO A 116 13.65 9.72 0.99
C PRO A 116 13.11 9.56 -0.43
N LEU A 117 12.11 8.69 -0.61
CA LEU A 117 11.49 8.36 -1.89
C LEU A 117 10.13 9.06 -2.08
N SER A 118 9.93 10.21 -1.46
CA SER A 118 8.67 10.98 -1.54
C SER A 118 8.26 11.27 -2.98
N HIS A 119 7.08 10.82 -3.39
CA HIS A 119 6.49 11.07 -4.69
C HIS A 119 4.96 10.86 -4.63
N THR A 120 4.25 11.03 -5.75
CA THR A 120 2.83 10.66 -5.85
C THR A 120 2.56 10.04 -7.20
N MET A 121 2.23 8.77 -7.25
CA MET A 121 1.89 7.91 -8.40
C MET A 121 3.06 7.64 -9.35
N ASN A 122 3.95 8.57 -9.54
CA ASN A 122 5.17 8.45 -10.33
C ASN A 122 6.13 9.62 -10.03
N THR A 123 7.38 9.45 -10.41
CA THR A 123 8.44 10.45 -10.19
C THR A 123 8.39 11.67 -11.12
N GLN A 124 7.48 11.68 -12.11
CA GLN A 124 7.31 12.80 -13.05
C GLN A 124 6.32 13.85 -12.52
N ASN A 125 5.43 13.46 -11.60
CA ASN A 125 4.51 14.37 -10.96
C ASN A 125 5.26 15.27 -9.97
N ASN A 126 5.33 16.56 -10.26
CA ASN A 126 5.93 17.52 -9.34
C ASN A 126 5.14 17.59 -8.02
N PHE A 127 3.82 17.58 -8.09
CA PHE A 127 2.92 17.41 -6.94
C PHE A 127 1.51 16.99 -7.41
N VAL A 128 0.77 16.38 -6.50
CA VAL A 128 -0.68 16.15 -6.63
C VAL A 128 -1.36 16.85 -5.46
N LYS A 129 -2.48 17.51 -5.74
CA LYS A 129 -3.27 18.19 -4.69
C LYS A 129 -4.74 17.78 -4.76
N VAL A 130 -5.33 17.58 -3.59
CA VAL A 130 -6.77 17.43 -3.42
C VAL A 130 -7.25 18.55 -2.48
N ASN A 131 -8.18 19.36 -2.95
CA ASN A 131 -8.69 20.52 -2.20
C ASN A 131 -7.58 21.47 -1.67
N GLY A 132 -6.52 21.65 -2.48
CA GLY A 132 -5.38 22.51 -2.12
C GLY A 132 -4.30 21.88 -1.24
N MET A 133 -4.54 20.71 -0.65
CA MET A 133 -3.58 19.96 0.16
C MET A 133 -2.73 19.02 -0.70
N LEU A 134 -1.44 18.88 -0.41
CA LEU A 134 -0.61 17.86 -1.03
C LEU A 134 -1.18 16.48 -0.70
N ALA A 135 -1.34 15.65 -1.74
CA ALA A 135 -1.98 14.35 -1.63
C ALA A 135 -0.95 13.23 -1.82
N PRO A 136 -0.60 12.48 -0.75
CA PRO A 136 0.08 11.20 -0.88
C PRO A 136 -0.87 10.17 -1.50
N GLU A 137 -0.32 9.10 -2.01
CA GLU A 137 -1.09 7.96 -2.53
C GLU A 137 -2.03 7.38 -1.47
N LEU A 138 -1.59 7.36 -0.22
CA LEU A 138 -2.44 7.00 0.91
C LEU A 138 -3.75 7.81 0.94
N MET A 139 -3.68 9.14 0.74
CA MET A 139 -4.86 9.99 0.71
C MET A 139 -5.77 9.67 -0.46
N LEU A 140 -5.19 9.52 -1.67
CA LEU A 140 -5.96 9.19 -2.87
C LEU A 140 -6.68 7.85 -2.72
N ASN A 141 -5.98 6.85 -2.23
CA ASN A 141 -6.49 5.50 -2.05
C ASN A 141 -7.49 5.40 -0.87
N SER A 142 -7.28 6.19 0.19
CA SER A 142 -8.27 6.31 1.28
C SER A 142 -9.58 6.97 0.81
N LEU A 143 -9.50 7.92 -0.12
CA LEU A 143 -10.70 8.53 -0.73
C LEU A 143 -11.46 7.51 -1.58
N ILE A 144 -10.77 6.61 -2.30
CA ILE A 144 -11.42 5.50 -3.02
C ILE A 144 -12.15 4.58 -2.02
N ALA A 145 -11.48 4.16 -0.94
CA ALA A 145 -12.09 3.34 0.09
C ALA A 145 -13.34 4.04 0.70
N SER A 146 -13.20 5.31 1.04
CA SER A 146 -14.29 6.13 1.60
C SER A 146 -15.47 6.25 0.64
N SER A 147 -15.22 6.38 -0.67
CA SER A 147 -16.30 6.45 -1.68
C SER A 147 -17.13 5.17 -1.78
N LEU A 148 -16.57 4.05 -1.34
CA LEU A 148 -17.23 2.74 -1.24
C LEU A 148 -17.80 2.47 0.17
N GLY A 149 -17.66 3.43 1.10
CA GLY A 149 -18.10 3.25 2.49
C GLY A 149 -17.21 2.30 3.30
N VAL A 150 -15.99 1.98 2.82
CA VAL A 150 -15.08 1.05 3.48
C VAL A 150 -14.07 1.81 4.34
N PRO A 151 -14.01 1.57 5.67
CA PRO A 151 -13.11 2.28 6.56
C PRO A 151 -11.65 1.84 6.38
N VAL A 152 -10.72 2.76 6.65
CA VAL A 152 -9.28 2.47 6.76
C VAL A 152 -8.95 2.18 8.22
N TYR A 153 -8.46 0.96 8.53
CA TYR A 153 -8.17 0.55 9.90
C TYR A 153 -6.71 0.73 10.28
N LEU A 154 -5.80 0.54 9.35
CA LEU A 154 -4.36 0.60 9.62
C LEU A 154 -3.64 1.16 8.40
N SER A 155 -2.64 2.00 8.69
CA SER A 155 -1.68 2.47 7.71
C SER A 155 -0.28 2.30 8.30
N LEU A 156 0.49 1.36 7.77
CA LEU A 156 1.92 1.21 8.03
C LEU A 156 2.65 1.99 6.96
N ILE A 157 3.10 3.17 7.33
CA ILE A 157 3.68 4.16 6.42
C ILE A 157 4.96 4.74 7.01
N HIS A 158 5.92 5.03 6.15
CA HIS A 158 7.12 5.74 6.54
C HIS A 158 6.90 7.25 6.34
N ILE A 159 6.36 7.92 7.38
CA ILE A 159 6.19 9.38 7.43
C ILE A 159 6.70 9.94 8.75
N SER A 160 7.30 11.12 8.69
CA SER A 160 7.86 11.80 9.85
C SER A 160 6.87 12.67 10.62
N GLU A 161 5.62 12.81 10.17
CA GLU A 161 4.62 13.65 10.80
C GLU A 161 3.34 12.87 11.11
N PRO A 162 2.71 13.09 12.28
CA PRO A 162 1.42 12.52 12.58
C PRO A 162 0.38 13.15 11.65
N THR A 163 -0.03 12.42 10.62
CA THR A 163 -1.22 12.80 9.89
C THR A 163 -2.39 12.71 10.86
N ARG A 164 -2.92 13.85 11.29
CA ARG A 164 -4.22 13.87 11.94
C ARG A 164 -5.19 13.23 10.95
N LEU A 165 -5.63 12.02 11.28
CA LEU A 165 -6.77 11.42 10.61
C LEU A 165 -7.90 12.44 10.75
N LEU A 166 -8.27 13.06 9.64
CA LEU A 166 -9.49 13.83 9.57
C LEU A 166 -10.61 12.82 9.75
N SER A 167 -11.15 12.75 10.97
CA SER A 167 -12.46 12.15 11.18
C SER A 167 -13.44 12.99 10.38
N ILE A 168 -13.95 12.42 9.30
CA ILE A 168 -15.09 12.94 8.56
C ILE A 168 -16.36 12.48 9.26
#